data_cb31cf931dfb7e0ca9ee1a016de278f9
#
_entry.id   cb31cf931dfb7e0ca9ee1a016de278f9
#
_cell.length_a   1.000
_cell.length_b   1.000
_cell.length_c   1.000
_cell.angle_alpha   90.00
_cell.angle_beta   90.00
_cell.angle_gamma   90.00
#
_symmetry.space_group_name_H-M   'P 1'
#
loop_
_entity.id
_entity.type
_entity.pdbx_description
1 polymer ?
#
loop_
_entity_poly.entity_id
_entity_poly.type
_entity_poly.pdbx_seq_one_letter_code
_entity_poly.pdbx_strand_id
1 'polypeptide(L)'
;MAVTKSVVSLHRLRHAFSILIRIALGVWLTTGTTMIAYFGWRYTHQLLGIGRSSLPAYSPPQRERTKLWPVTPEPGTKIGDLEIPSLHMRVPVVQGTDPDQLEQGAGHWMTSALPGQLGNVYIAGHRDTVFASLRGIKIGDTIVFHTLYGDFVYKVTSTTIVPETDVSVLHSSHPEQTITLQTCYPFFYFGFAPDRYLVHAELIESPRPHTAAPHHQTTSGG
;
A
#
# COMPACT_ATOMS: atom_id res chain seq x y z
N MET A 1 1.23 57.75 -51.58
CA MET A 1 1.80 56.38 -51.69
C MET A 1 2.33 55.79 -50.35
N ALA A 2 2.42 56.46 -49.24
CA ALA A 2 2.94 55.94 -47.95
C ALA A 2 1.88 55.22 -47.08
N VAL A 3 0.60 55.61 -47.16
CA VAL A 3 -0.49 55.06 -46.31
C VAL A 3 -0.83 53.60 -46.64
N THR A 4 -0.75 53.19 -47.89
CA THR A 4 -1.09 51.81 -48.33
C THR A 4 -0.07 50.76 -47.86
N LYS A 5 1.21 51.10 -47.71
CA LYS A 5 2.25 50.19 -47.19
C LYS A 5 2.07 49.89 -45.71
N SER A 6 1.59 50.86 -44.92
CA SER A 6 1.39 50.70 -43.48
C SER A 6 0.24 49.76 -43.14
N VAL A 7 -0.88 49.80 -43.87
CA VAL A 7 -2.07 48.94 -43.64
C VAL A 7 -1.79 47.49 -43.99
N VAL A 8 -1.05 47.19 -45.04
CA VAL A 8 -0.66 45.83 -45.45
C VAL A 8 0.31 45.22 -44.42
N SER A 9 1.20 46.03 -43.82
CA SER A 9 2.10 45.55 -42.77
C SER A 9 1.35 45.15 -41.48
N LEU A 10 0.35 45.96 -41.06
CA LEU A 10 -0.48 45.61 -39.91
C LEU A 10 -1.30 44.32 -40.09
N HIS A 11 -1.83 44.09 -41.28
CA HIS A 11 -2.61 42.88 -41.57
C HIS A 11 -1.73 41.62 -41.49
N ARG A 12 -0.51 41.66 -42.00
CA ARG A 12 0.47 40.58 -41.91
C ARG A 12 0.87 40.28 -40.47
N LEU A 13 1.08 41.31 -39.65
CA LEU A 13 1.38 41.14 -38.22
C LEU A 13 0.23 40.49 -37.47
N ARG A 14 -1.02 40.89 -37.72
CA ARG A 14 -2.21 40.29 -37.09
C ARG A 14 -2.39 38.81 -37.47
N HIS A 15 -2.14 38.46 -38.76
CA HIS A 15 -2.17 37.08 -39.23
C HIS A 15 -1.05 36.24 -38.58
N ALA A 16 0.18 36.73 -38.53
CA ALA A 16 1.28 36.03 -37.88
C ALA A 16 1.01 35.79 -36.37
N PHE A 17 0.48 36.81 -35.69
CA PHE A 17 0.10 36.71 -34.30
C PHE A 17 -1.02 35.69 -34.02
N SER A 18 -2.06 35.67 -34.90
CA SER A 18 -3.14 34.67 -34.79
C SER A 18 -2.65 33.24 -35.05
N ILE A 19 -1.69 33.03 -35.94
CA ILE A 19 -1.07 31.72 -36.17
C ILE A 19 -0.26 31.28 -34.97
N LEU A 20 0.53 32.17 -34.36
CA LEU A 20 1.30 31.88 -33.15
C LEU A 20 0.41 31.50 -31.99
N ILE A 21 -0.72 32.19 -31.79
CA ILE A 21 -1.69 31.85 -30.73
C ILE A 21 -2.29 30.45 -30.98
N ARG A 22 -2.67 30.14 -32.23
CA ARG A 22 -3.22 28.82 -32.57
C ARG A 22 -2.21 27.70 -32.35
N ILE A 23 -0.94 27.93 -32.67
CA ILE A 23 0.15 26.97 -32.43
C ILE A 23 0.35 26.81 -30.94
N ALA A 24 0.41 27.90 -30.17
CA ALA A 24 0.58 27.86 -28.71
C ALA A 24 -0.58 27.10 -28.01
N LEU A 25 -1.83 27.38 -28.42
CA LEU A 25 -3.01 26.66 -27.95
C LEU A 25 -2.97 25.18 -28.32
N GLY A 26 -2.55 24.85 -29.56
CA GLY A 26 -2.39 23.46 -30.00
C GLY A 26 -1.35 22.70 -29.16
N VAL A 27 -0.19 23.32 -28.92
CA VAL A 27 0.86 22.74 -28.07
C VAL A 27 0.36 22.56 -26.63
N TRP A 28 -0.35 23.55 -26.08
CA TRP A 28 -0.88 23.48 -24.72
C TRP A 28 -1.93 22.38 -24.57
N LEU A 29 -2.85 22.25 -25.53
CA LEU A 29 -3.87 21.18 -25.54
C LEU A 29 -3.23 19.80 -25.70
N THR A 30 -2.26 19.64 -26.60
CA THR A 30 -1.59 18.33 -26.78
C THR A 30 -0.78 17.94 -25.55
N THR A 31 -0.08 18.87 -24.91
CA THR A 31 0.65 18.61 -23.67
C THR A 31 -0.30 18.23 -22.53
N GLY A 32 -1.42 18.97 -22.37
CA GLY A 32 -2.42 18.68 -21.35
C GLY A 32 -3.08 17.30 -21.54
N THR A 33 -3.50 16.98 -22.76
CA THR A 33 -4.10 15.66 -23.04
C THR A 33 -3.11 14.51 -22.86
N THR A 34 -1.85 14.70 -23.24
CA THR A 34 -0.79 13.69 -23.05
C THR A 34 -0.53 13.45 -21.54
N MET A 35 -0.48 14.52 -20.73
CA MET A 35 -0.34 14.38 -19.27
C MET A 35 -1.53 13.64 -18.65
N ILE A 36 -2.76 14.00 -19.02
CA ILE A 36 -3.96 13.32 -18.50
C ILE A 36 -3.95 11.84 -18.89
N ALA A 37 -3.62 11.53 -20.14
CA ALA A 37 -3.53 10.15 -20.60
C ALA A 37 -2.43 9.36 -19.88
N TYR A 38 -1.25 9.94 -19.68
CA TYR A 38 -0.14 9.31 -18.96
C TYR A 38 -0.47 9.04 -17.50
N PHE A 39 -0.97 10.05 -16.76
CA PHE A 39 -1.31 9.88 -15.35
C PHE A 39 -2.54 8.98 -15.16
N GLY A 40 -3.54 9.08 -16.04
CA GLY A 40 -4.71 8.19 -16.03
C GLY A 40 -4.32 6.74 -16.29
N TRP A 41 -3.44 6.49 -17.25
CA TRP A 41 -2.92 5.15 -17.53
C TRP A 41 -2.10 4.61 -16.34
N ARG A 42 -1.21 5.41 -15.77
CA ARG A 42 -0.40 5.02 -14.61
C ARG A 42 -1.26 4.69 -13.40
N TYR A 43 -2.25 5.53 -13.10
CA TYR A 43 -3.20 5.32 -12.00
C TYR A 43 -4.03 4.04 -12.21
N THR A 44 -4.56 3.85 -13.42
CA THR A 44 -5.33 2.64 -13.76
C THR A 44 -4.47 1.40 -13.66
N HIS A 45 -3.22 1.46 -14.12
CA HIS A 45 -2.28 0.34 -14.05
C HIS A 45 -1.95 -0.03 -12.61
N GLN A 46 -1.80 0.95 -11.72
CA GLN A 46 -1.59 0.74 -10.29
C GLN A 46 -2.82 0.08 -9.64
N LEU A 47 -4.03 0.59 -9.91
CA LEU A 47 -5.27 -0.01 -9.38
C LEU A 47 -5.49 -1.45 -9.89
N LEU A 48 -5.20 -1.72 -11.16
CA LEU A 48 -5.34 -3.05 -11.74
C LEU A 48 -4.21 -4.00 -11.32
N GLY A 49 -3.05 -3.47 -10.92
CA GLY A 49 -1.90 -4.23 -10.42
C GLY A 49 -2.11 -4.78 -9.02
N ILE A 50 -2.88 -4.08 -8.19
CA ILE A 50 -3.19 -4.50 -6.82
C ILE A 50 -3.97 -5.84 -6.88
N GLY A 51 -3.35 -6.91 -6.39
CA GLY A 51 -3.95 -8.25 -6.32
C GLY A 51 -3.93 -9.08 -7.61
N ARG A 52 -3.43 -8.56 -8.76
CA ARG A 52 -3.27 -9.31 -10.02
C ARG A 52 -1.87 -9.84 -10.27
N SER A 53 -0.87 -9.25 -9.63
CA SER A 53 0.51 -9.74 -9.76
C SER A 53 0.60 -11.11 -9.09
N SER A 54 1.15 -12.09 -9.79
CA SER A 54 1.63 -13.33 -9.18
C SER A 54 2.88 -13.00 -8.35
N LEU A 55 2.65 -12.33 -7.22
CA LEU A 55 3.73 -12.01 -6.28
C LEU A 55 4.37 -13.32 -5.81
N PRO A 56 5.69 -13.41 -5.74
CA PRO A 56 6.34 -14.55 -5.14
C PRO A 56 5.85 -14.69 -3.70
N ALA A 57 5.13 -15.77 -3.41
CA ALA A 57 4.62 -16.04 -2.08
C ALA A 57 5.74 -16.59 -1.20
N TYR A 58 5.76 -16.15 0.07
CA TYR A 58 6.67 -16.69 1.06
C TYR A 58 6.48 -18.21 1.19
N SER A 59 7.56 -18.96 0.98
CA SER A 59 7.57 -20.41 1.05
C SER A 59 8.84 -20.90 1.76
N PRO A 60 8.79 -21.11 3.09
CA PRO A 60 9.93 -21.61 3.85
C PRO A 60 10.24 -23.05 3.50
N PRO A 61 11.49 -23.52 3.76
CA PRO A 61 11.89 -24.90 3.60
C PRO A 61 10.94 -25.84 4.34
N GLN A 62 10.59 -26.97 3.72
CA GLN A 62 9.54 -27.88 4.22
C GLN A 62 9.84 -28.42 5.63
N ARG A 63 11.12 -28.58 5.99
CA ARG A 63 11.56 -29.05 7.32
C ARG A 63 11.35 -28.03 8.44
N GLU A 64 11.14 -26.76 8.11
CA GLU A 64 11.05 -25.65 9.08
C GLU A 64 9.65 -25.04 9.17
N ARG A 65 8.67 -25.58 8.43
CA ARG A 65 7.29 -25.06 8.39
C ARG A 65 6.55 -25.11 9.73
N THR A 66 7.09 -25.84 10.70
CA THR A 66 6.54 -25.89 12.08
C THR A 66 6.93 -24.69 12.93
N LYS A 67 7.90 -23.89 12.49
CA LYS A 67 8.33 -22.67 13.16
C LYS A 67 7.74 -21.46 12.41
N LEU A 68 7.26 -20.48 13.15
CA LEU A 68 6.86 -19.18 12.58
C LEU A 68 8.10 -18.47 12.03
N TRP A 69 8.05 -18.12 10.73
CA TRP A 69 9.04 -17.31 10.05
C TRP A 69 10.50 -17.77 10.27
N PRO A 70 10.83 -19.03 9.95
CA PRO A 70 12.19 -19.57 10.20
C PRO A 70 13.25 -18.87 9.37
N VAL A 71 12.87 -18.29 8.23
CA VAL A 71 13.68 -17.44 7.37
C VAL A 71 12.96 -16.14 7.15
N THR A 72 13.65 -15.02 7.29
CA THR A 72 13.08 -13.69 7.01
C THR A 72 12.67 -13.62 5.53
N PRO A 73 11.43 -13.18 5.23
CA PRO A 73 11.00 -13.02 3.84
C PRO A 73 11.84 -11.98 3.10
N GLU A 74 12.18 -12.27 1.85
CA GLU A 74 12.90 -11.34 0.98
C GLU A 74 12.02 -10.15 0.56
N PRO A 75 12.57 -8.94 0.32
CA PRO A 75 11.83 -7.80 -0.18
C PRO A 75 11.01 -8.14 -1.44
N GLY A 76 9.78 -7.64 -1.51
CA GLY A 76 8.84 -7.92 -2.60
C GLY A 76 8.11 -9.27 -2.50
N THR A 77 8.45 -10.11 -1.51
CA THR A 77 7.74 -11.36 -1.26
C THR A 77 6.38 -11.09 -0.59
N LYS A 78 5.31 -11.69 -1.09
CA LYS A 78 4.01 -11.65 -0.45
C LYS A 78 4.04 -12.50 0.83
N ILE A 79 3.79 -11.87 1.98
CA ILE A 79 3.78 -12.53 3.30
C ILE A 79 2.37 -12.88 3.78
N GLY A 80 1.33 -12.34 3.13
CA GLY A 80 -0.05 -12.62 3.46
C GLY A 80 -1.03 -11.65 2.83
N ASP A 81 -2.26 -11.68 3.31
CA ASP A 81 -3.31 -10.72 2.98
C ASP A 81 -3.83 -10.06 4.26
N LEU A 82 -4.02 -8.74 4.24
CA LEU A 82 -4.63 -7.98 5.32
C LEU A 82 -6.09 -7.73 4.98
N GLU A 83 -7.00 -8.11 5.88
CA GLU A 83 -8.43 -7.92 5.72
C GLU A 83 -9.01 -7.11 6.88
N ILE A 84 -9.89 -6.14 6.55
CA ILE A 84 -10.71 -5.42 7.52
C ILE A 84 -12.16 -5.55 7.05
N PRO A 85 -12.92 -6.52 7.61
CA PRO A 85 -14.27 -6.84 7.13
C PRO A 85 -15.24 -5.66 7.18
N SER A 86 -15.18 -4.84 8.24
CA SER A 86 -16.04 -3.64 8.40
C SER A 86 -15.85 -2.61 7.27
N LEU A 87 -14.69 -2.60 6.61
CA LEU A 87 -14.37 -1.71 5.51
C LEU A 87 -14.44 -2.38 4.13
N HIS A 88 -14.81 -3.66 4.06
CA HIS A 88 -14.75 -4.48 2.86
C HIS A 88 -13.37 -4.39 2.18
N MET A 89 -12.31 -4.31 2.98
CA MET A 89 -10.95 -4.16 2.53
C MET A 89 -10.22 -5.50 2.64
N ARG A 90 -9.60 -5.93 1.54
CA ARG A 90 -8.63 -7.02 1.54
C ARG A 90 -7.52 -6.70 0.56
N VAL A 91 -6.28 -6.67 1.05
CA VAL A 91 -5.11 -6.24 0.29
C VAL A 91 -3.93 -7.18 0.53
N PRO A 92 -3.09 -7.45 -0.48
CA PRO A 92 -1.87 -8.20 -0.29
C PRO A 92 -0.89 -7.40 0.56
N VAL A 93 -0.13 -8.11 1.41
CA VAL A 93 0.98 -7.56 2.17
C VAL A 93 2.28 -8.14 1.64
N VAL A 94 3.20 -7.25 1.25
CA VAL A 94 4.52 -7.58 0.74
C VAL A 94 5.60 -7.19 1.75
N GLN A 95 6.71 -7.88 1.74
CA GLN A 95 7.88 -7.53 2.54
C GLN A 95 8.58 -6.31 1.96
N GLY A 96 8.85 -5.28 2.79
CA GLY A 96 9.47 -4.02 2.38
C GLY A 96 8.45 -2.90 2.16
N THR A 97 8.96 -1.66 2.23
CA THR A 97 8.15 -0.42 2.12
C THR A 97 8.72 0.55 1.10
N ASP A 98 9.61 0.10 0.21
CA ASP A 98 10.08 0.91 -0.89
C ASP A 98 8.95 1.15 -1.92
N PRO A 99 9.06 2.17 -2.78
CA PRO A 99 8.01 2.51 -3.74
C PRO A 99 7.50 1.31 -4.56
N ASP A 100 8.41 0.44 -5.02
CA ASP A 100 8.06 -0.73 -5.83
C ASP A 100 7.21 -1.75 -5.08
N GLN A 101 7.44 -1.93 -3.76
CA GLN A 101 6.62 -2.79 -2.92
C GLN A 101 5.27 -2.16 -2.63
N LEU A 102 5.22 -0.86 -2.33
CA LEU A 102 3.98 -0.13 -2.05
C LEU A 102 3.07 0.00 -3.29
N GLU A 103 3.60 -0.08 -4.49
CA GLU A 103 2.80 -0.18 -5.72
C GLU A 103 2.09 -1.55 -5.86
N GLN A 104 2.62 -2.60 -5.21
CA GLN A 104 2.09 -3.97 -5.30
C GLN A 104 1.06 -4.28 -4.22
N GLY A 105 1.08 -3.55 -3.11
CA GLY A 105 0.20 -3.79 -1.98
C GLY A 105 0.52 -2.94 -0.76
N ALA A 106 0.10 -3.39 0.41
CA ALA A 106 0.59 -2.85 1.67
C ALA A 106 1.98 -3.43 1.95
N GLY A 107 2.89 -2.60 2.46
CA GLY A 107 4.28 -2.96 2.72
C GLY A 107 4.53 -3.23 4.20
N HIS A 108 5.16 -4.36 4.53
CA HIS A 108 5.63 -4.66 5.88
C HIS A 108 6.98 -4.00 6.13
N TRP A 109 7.12 -3.25 7.24
CA TRP A 109 8.38 -2.65 7.65
C TRP A 109 9.37 -3.72 8.10
N MET A 110 10.48 -3.89 7.37
CA MET A 110 11.38 -5.05 7.45
C MET A 110 11.99 -5.31 8.81
N THR A 111 12.15 -4.28 9.64
CA THR A 111 12.71 -4.40 11.01
C THR A 111 11.65 -4.52 12.09
N SER A 112 10.37 -4.50 11.72
CA SER A 112 9.27 -4.75 12.66
C SER A 112 9.01 -6.26 12.81
N ALA A 113 8.20 -6.62 13.80
CA ALA A 113 7.83 -8.01 14.03
C ALA A 113 6.97 -8.56 12.87
N LEU A 114 7.12 -9.84 12.55
CA LEU A 114 6.21 -10.56 11.67
C LEU A 114 5.02 -11.09 12.48
N PRO A 115 3.84 -11.34 11.84
CA PRO A 115 2.66 -11.84 12.54
C PRO A 115 2.96 -13.08 13.40
N GLY A 116 2.57 -13.01 14.68
CA GLY A 116 2.82 -14.06 15.68
C GLY A 116 4.17 -13.97 16.39
N GLN A 117 5.06 -13.06 16.01
CA GLN A 117 6.24 -12.72 16.79
C GLN A 117 5.89 -11.69 17.88
N LEU A 118 6.67 -11.65 18.96
CA LEU A 118 6.57 -10.59 19.97
C LEU A 118 6.99 -9.25 19.35
N GLY A 119 6.25 -8.19 19.68
CA GLY A 119 6.47 -6.85 19.18
C GLY A 119 5.36 -6.37 18.23
N ASN A 120 5.61 -5.24 17.59
CA ASN A 120 4.65 -4.57 16.71
C ASN A 120 4.88 -4.95 15.25
N VAL A 121 3.85 -5.46 14.60
CA VAL A 121 3.82 -5.66 13.13
C VAL A 121 3.49 -4.31 12.50
N TYR A 122 4.41 -3.74 11.72
CA TYR A 122 4.22 -2.41 11.13
C TYR A 122 3.97 -2.51 9.63
N ILE A 123 2.80 -2.01 9.19
CA ILE A 123 2.34 -2.10 7.81
C ILE A 123 2.05 -0.70 7.28
N ALA A 124 2.72 -0.32 6.20
CA ALA A 124 2.51 0.94 5.50
C ALA A 124 1.71 0.73 4.20
N GLY A 125 0.93 1.74 3.80
CA GLY A 125 0.20 1.69 2.54
C GLY A 125 -0.25 3.06 2.06
N HIS A 126 -0.47 3.20 0.75
CA HIS A 126 -0.93 4.44 0.16
C HIS A 126 -2.37 4.77 0.55
N ARG A 127 -2.62 6.05 0.90
CA ARG A 127 -3.93 6.57 1.34
C ARG A 127 -5.00 6.60 0.24
N ASP A 128 -4.59 6.60 -1.01
CA ASP A 128 -5.43 6.72 -2.20
C ASP A 128 -5.69 5.39 -2.91
N THR A 129 -5.02 4.32 -2.48
CA THR A 129 -5.15 2.97 -3.03
C THR A 129 -5.48 1.95 -1.94
N VAL A 130 -4.47 1.18 -1.47
CA VAL A 130 -4.66 0.04 -0.57
C VAL A 130 -5.28 0.41 0.77
N PHE A 131 -4.98 1.61 1.30
CA PHE A 131 -5.49 2.10 2.58
C PHE A 131 -6.48 3.27 2.45
N ALA A 132 -7.07 3.46 1.26
CA ALA A 132 -8.07 4.50 1.05
C ALA A 132 -9.30 4.36 1.97
N SER A 133 -9.69 3.13 2.32
CA SER A 133 -10.83 2.85 3.19
C SER A 133 -10.53 3.02 4.69
N LEU A 134 -9.23 3.10 5.12
CA LEU A 134 -8.87 3.29 6.53
C LEU A 134 -9.46 4.55 7.17
N ARG A 135 -9.87 5.54 6.38
CA ARG A 135 -10.62 6.71 6.86
C ARG A 135 -11.92 6.35 7.61
N GLY A 136 -12.47 5.16 7.37
CA GLY A 136 -13.72 4.68 7.99
C GLY A 136 -13.50 3.76 9.17
N ILE A 137 -12.25 3.45 9.56
CA ILE A 137 -11.95 2.52 10.65
C ILE A 137 -12.42 3.07 11.99
N LYS A 138 -12.86 2.16 12.86
CA LYS A 138 -13.35 2.48 14.20
C LYS A 138 -12.62 1.65 15.25
N ILE A 139 -12.52 2.20 16.45
CA ILE A 139 -12.05 1.44 17.62
C ILE A 139 -13.01 0.26 17.84
N GLY A 140 -12.45 -0.92 18.02
CA GLY A 140 -13.18 -2.17 18.13
C GLY A 140 -13.34 -2.96 16.83
N ASP A 141 -13.00 -2.36 15.67
CA ASP A 141 -12.94 -3.09 14.40
C ASP A 141 -11.91 -4.21 14.44
N THR A 142 -12.13 -5.21 13.62
CA THR A 142 -11.23 -6.37 13.51
C THR A 142 -10.35 -6.22 12.29
N ILE A 143 -9.05 -6.52 12.48
CA ILE A 143 -8.06 -6.65 11.43
C ILE A 143 -7.63 -8.11 11.40
N VAL A 144 -7.72 -8.77 10.25
CA VAL A 144 -7.29 -10.15 10.06
C VAL A 144 -6.08 -10.18 9.15
N PHE A 145 -4.99 -10.76 9.62
CA PHE A 145 -3.81 -10.99 8.80
C PHE A 145 -3.74 -12.47 8.44
N HIS A 146 -4.11 -12.79 7.21
CA HIS A 146 -4.06 -14.13 6.64
C HIS A 146 -2.63 -14.46 6.22
N THR A 147 -2.04 -15.49 6.78
CA THR A 147 -0.68 -15.93 6.46
C THR A 147 -0.63 -17.42 6.10
N LEU A 148 0.53 -17.89 5.66
CA LEU A 148 0.81 -19.32 5.48
C LEU A 148 0.60 -20.14 6.77
N TYR A 149 0.75 -19.48 7.93
CA TYR A 149 0.66 -20.12 9.26
C TYR A 149 -0.75 -20.09 9.84
N GLY A 150 -1.71 -19.44 9.15
CA GLY A 150 -3.08 -19.22 9.58
C GLY A 150 -3.38 -17.73 9.82
N ASP A 151 -4.50 -17.48 10.45
CA ASP A 151 -5.05 -16.14 10.64
C ASP A 151 -4.66 -15.57 12.00
N PHE A 152 -4.10 -14.36 11.98
CA PHE A 152 -3.83 -13.55 13.17
C PHE A 152 -4.89 -12.45 13.24
N VAL A 153 -5.68 -12.45 14.29
CA VAL A 153 -6.81 -11.53 14.46
C VAL A 153 -6.46 -10.47 15.49
N TYR A 154 -6.55 -9.21 15.08
CA TYR A 154 -6.27 -8.06 15.92
C TYR A 154 -7.54 -7.23 16.10
N LYS A 155 -7.67 -6.57 17.25
CA LYS A 155 -8.74 -5.63 17.57
C LYS A 155 -8.21 -4.21 17.65
N VAL A 156 -8.78 -3.28 16.91
CA VAL A 156 -8.38 -1.87 16.90
C VAL A 156 -8.62 -1.25 18.27
N THR A 157 -7.57 -0.70 18.87
CA THR A 157 -7.57 -0.07 20.19
C THR A 157 -7.51 1.44 20.13
N SER A 158 -6.79 2.00 19.15
CA SER A 158 -6.68 3.46 18.99
C SER A 158 -6.32 3.87 17.57
N THR A 159 -6.53 5.14 17.27
CA THR A 159 -6.02 5.79 16.07
C THR A 159 -5.32 7.10 16.45
N THR A 160 -4.22 7.43 15.78
CA THR A 160 -3.43 8.62 16.08
C THR A 160 -2.97 9.29 14.79
N ILE A 161 -2.85 10.61 14.81
CA ILE A 161 -2.22 11.38 13.72
C ILE A 161 -0.92 11.93 14.26
N VAL A 162 0.16 11.70 13.54
CA VAL A 162 1.51 12.15 13.89
C VAL A 162 2.16 12.85 12.70
N PRO A 163 3.09 13.79 12.92
CA PRO A 163 3.90 14.35 11.84
C PRO A 163 4.69 13.26 11.09
N GLU A 164 4.94 13.45 9.79
CA GLU A 164 5.73 12.48 9.00
C GLU A 164 7.16 12.27 9.52
N THR A 165 7.68 13.25 10.26
CA THR A 165 9.01 13.23 10.86
C THR A 165 9.08 12.43 12.16
N ASP A 166 7.95 12.00 12.71
CA ASP A 166 7.90 11.20 13.92
C ASP A 166 8.21 9.73 13.62
N VAL A 167 9.48 9.38 13.76
CA VAL A 167 9.97 7.98 13.59
C VAL A 167 9.86 7.15 14.88
N SER A 168 9.43 7.74 16.00
CA SER A 168 9.28 7.00 17.26
C SER A 168 8.25 5.88 17.16
N VAL A 169 7.26 6.05 16.30
CA VAL A 169 6.20 5.07 16.01
C VAL A 169 6.72 3.75 15.43
N LEU A 170 7.91 3.75 14.81
CA LEU A 170 8.56 2.56 14.28
C LEU A 170 9.25 1.71 15.36
N HIS A 171 9.55 2.32 16.50
CA HIS A 171 10.35 1.72 17.58
C HIS A 171 9.50 1.33 18.81
N SER A 172 8.27 0.88 18.56
CA SER A 172 7.40 0.38 19.64
C SER A 172 8.03 -0.84 20.30
N SER A 173 8.63 -0.64 21.47
CA SER A 173 9.28 -1.67 22.28
C SER A 173 8.30 -2.41 23.22
N HIS A 174 7.03 -2.53 22.82
CA HIS A 174 6.06 -3.28 23.61
C HIS A 174 6.29 -4.78 23.48
N PRO A 175 6.32 -5.53 24.60
CA PRO A 175 6.45 -6.99 24.59
C PRO A 175 5.18 -7.68 24.05
N GLU A 176 4.13 -6.91 23.81
CA GLU A 176 2.84 -7.40 23.35
C GLU A 176 2.81 -7.58 21.83
N GLN A 177 2.01 -8.53 21.37
CA GLN A 177 1.80 -8.74 19.94
C GLN A 177 0.77 -7.75 19.43
N THR A 178 1.25 -6.71 18.74
CA THR A 178 0.43 -5.63 18.20
C THR A 178 0.60 -5.49 16.69
N ILE A 179 -0.32 -4.76 16.06
CA ILE A 179 -0.18 -4.33 14.67
C ILE A 179 -0.45 -2.84 14.56
N THR A 180 0.35 -2.14 13.76
CA THR A 180 0.14 -0.75 13.41
C THR A 180 0.01 -0.62 11.90
N LEU A 181 -1.12 -0.07 11.44
CA LEU A 181 -1.30 0.30 10.04
C LEU A 181 -1.03 1.78 9.88
N GLN A 182 -0.16 2.15 8.92
CA GLN A 182 0.19 3.54 8.63
C GLN A 182 -0.22 3.93 7.22
N THR A 183 -0.81 5.12 7.09
CA THR A 183 -0.99 5.76 5.79
C THR A 183 -0.75 7.26 5.89
N CYS A 184 -0.62 7.94 4.75
CA CYS A 184 -0.49 9.39 4.68
C CYS A 184 -1.79 10.10 5.10
N TYR A 185 -1.67 11.26 5.75
CA TYR A 185 -2.79 12.10 6.19
C TYR A 185 -2.53 13.58 5.85
N PRO A 186 -3.56 14.36 5.47
CA PRO A 186 -4.99 14.01 5.33
C PRO A 186 -5.28 13.06 4.14
N PHE A 187 -6.38 12.28 4.25
CA PHE A 187 -6.80 11.36 3.17
C PHE A 187 -7.12 12.09 1.86
N PHE A 188 -7.73 13.27 1.94
CA PHE A 188 -8.02 14.14 0.80
C PHE A 188 -7.04 15.32 0.79
N TYR A 189 -5.87 15.09 0.22
CA TYR A 189 -4.82 16.10 0.16
C TYR A 189 -4.06 15.99 -1.16
N PHE A 190 -3.84 17.13 -1.83
CA PHE A 190 -3.08 17.18 -3.06
C PHE A 190 -1.59 17.41 -2.76
N GLY A 191 -0.73 16.48 -3.18
CA GLY A 191 0.71 16.53 -2.96
C GLY A 191 1.20 15.73 -1.76
N PHE A 192 2.37 16.10 -1.23
CA PHE A 192 3.01 15.43 -0.10
C PHE A 192 2.25 15.73 1.20
N ALA A 193 1.72 14.68 1.83
CA ALA A 193 0.97 14.82 3.06
C ALA A 193 1.92 15.07 4.25
N PRO A 194 1.62 16.08 5.10
CA PRO A 194 2.48 16.44 6.22
C PRO A 194 2.46 15.44 7.37
N ASP A 195 1.39 14.64 7.46
CA ASP A 195 1.15 13.77 8.60
C ASP A 195 0.97 12.31 8.19
N ARG A 196 0.96 11.44 9.20
CA ARG A 196 0.66 10.01 9.10
C ARG A 196 -0.52 9.66 9.98
N TYR A 197 -1.46 8.91 9.44
CA TYR A 197 -2.57 8.31 10.17
C TYR A 197 -2.17 6.90 10.57
N LEU A 198 -2.21 6.63 11.86
CA LEU A 198 -1.85 5.36 12.47
C LEU A 198 -3.10 4.70 13.05
N VAL A 199 -3.24 3.41 12.81
CA VAL A 199 -4.25 2.54 13.43
C VAL A 199 -3.51 1.50 14.26
N HIS A 200 -3.75 1.49 15.57
CA HIS A 200 -3.14 0.53 16.49
C HIS A 200 -4.15 -0.54 16.87
N ALA A 201 -3.71 -1.79 16.87
CA ALA A 201 -4.54 -2.92 17.25
C ALA A 201 -3.73 -3.98 17.99
N GLU A 202 -4.39 -4.69 18.92
CA GLU A 202 -3.83 -5.75 19.76
C GLU A 202 -4.28 -7.11 19.27
N LEU A 203 -3.40 -8.10 19.33
CA LEU A 203 -3.71 -9.48 18.96
C LEU A 203 -4.72 -10.07 19.95
N ILE A 204 -5.84 -10.56 19.42
CA ILE A 204 -6.88 -11.22 20.21
C ILE A 204 -7.00 -12.72 19.90
N GLU A 205 -6.54 -13.15 18.69
CA GLU A 205 -6.55 -14.55 18.30
C GLU A 205 -5.36 -14.85 17.38
N SER A 206 -4.68 -15.99 17.64
CA SER A 206 -3.59 -16.50 16.80
C SER A 206 -3.88 -17.93 16.37
N PRO A 207 -3.31 -18.37 15.23
CA PRO A 207 -3.45 -19.75 14.77
C PRO A 207 -2.97 -20.70 15.87
N ARG A 208 -3.76 -21.76 16.10
CA ARG A 208 -3.29 -22.83 16.98
C ARG A 208 -2.08 -23.49 16.33
N PRO A 209 -1.00 -23.76 17.09
CA PRO A 209 0.10 -24.55 16.57
C PRO A 209 -0.48 -25.85 15.97
N HIS A 210 -0.15 -26.17 14.73
CA HIS A 210 -0.48 -27.46 14.17
C HIS A 210 0.19 -28.53 15.05
N THR A 211 -0.56 -29.07 16.00
CA THR A 211 -0.20 -30.32 16.63
C THR A 211 -0.25 -31.35 15.53
N ALA A 212 0.92 -31.84 15.12
CA ALA A 212 1.00 -32.95 14.14
C ALA A 212 0.01 -34.02 14.60
N ALA A 213 -0.98 -34.31 13.75
CA ALA A 213 -1.91 -35.42 14.01
C ALA A 213 -1.08 -36.66 14.31
N PRO A 214 -1.37 -37.42 15.37
CA PRO A 214 -0.63 -38.62 15.66
C PRO A 214 -0.78 -39.57 14.45
N HIS A 215 0.36 -39.93 13.87
CA HIS A 215 0.41 -40.99 12.88
C HIS A 215 -0.24 -42.24 13.49
N HIS A 216 -1.44 -42.57 13.03
CA HIS A 216 -2.02 -43.88 13.26
C HIS A 216 -1.07 -44.90 12.61
N GLN A 217 -0.18 -45.46 13.42
CA GLN A 217 0.52 -46.69 13.06
C GLN A 217 -0.54 -47.80 13.01
N THR A 218 -0.98 -48.14 11.81
CA THR A 218 -1.66 -49.41 11.56
C THR A 218 -0.63 -50.51 11.77
N THR A 219 -0.60 -51.07 12.96
CA THR A 219 0.01 -52.35 13.24
C THR A 219 -0.80 -53.40 12.49
N SER A 220 -0.33 -53.83 11.31
CA SER A 220 -0.75 -55.05 10.69
C SER A 220 -0.15 -56.21 11.48
N GLY A 221 -0.92 -56.75 12.41
CA GLY A 221 -0.67 -58.06 12.99
C GLY A 221 -1.28 -59.11 12.06
N GLY A 222 -0.53 -60.13 11.78
CA GLY A 222 -0.99 -61.30 11.11
C GLY A 222 -0.02 -62.42 11.32
#